data_5f3d0df0efa6f1adafc4401ee1a8ab09
#
_entry.id   5f3d0df0efa6f1adafc4401ee1a8ab09
#
_cell.length_a   1.000
_cell.length_b   1.000
_cell.length_c   1.000
_cell.angle_alpha   90.00
_cell.angle_beta   90.00
_cell.angle_gamma   90.00
#
_symmetry.space_group_name_H-M   'P 1'
#
loop_
_entity.id
_entity.type
_entity.pdbx_description
1 polymer ?
#
loop_
_entity_poly.entity_id
_entity_poly.type
_entity_poly.pdbx_seq_one_letter_code
_entity_poly.pdbx_strand_id
1 'polypeptide(L)'
;MKNLLKKPLIATEIIWQNKTFSQLTTHELYDLLKLRIDIFVVEQSCFYPDLDDHDRHPQTQHLFCYQHGVMTAYLRILPKGLTYQNNISIGRVVIASCARGIGLGHELMRVGLVECLKFFPNDTVKISAQEHLEKYYNKHGFERVSEMYLEDDIPHIGMLKTH
;
A
#
# COMPACT_ATOMS: atom_id res chain seq x y z
N MET A 1 32.15 13.67 37.72
CA MET A 1 31.52 13.83 36.38
C MET A 1 30.87 12.52 36.01
N LYS A 2 29.54 12.44 36.09
CA LYS A 2 28.80 11.21 35.78
C LYS A 2 28.56 11.17 34.28
N ASN A 3 29.19 10.18 33.62
CA ASN A 3 28.95 9.83 32.22
C ASN A 3 27.50 9.32 32.08
N LEU A 4 26.58 10.15 31.58
CA LEU A 4 25.29 9.73 31.14
C LEU A 4 25.45 8.99 29.82
N LEU A 5 25.59 7.68 29.92
CA LEU A 5 25.46 6.77 28.80
C LEU A 5 24.08 7.00 28.18
N LYS A 6 24.05 7.68 27.02
CA LYS A 6 22.87 7.74 26.17
C LYS A 6 22.53 6.30 25.80
N LYS A 7 21.45 5.75 26.37
CA LYS A 7 20.84 4.53 25.88
C LYS A 7 20.62 4.69 24.37
N PRO A 8 21.03 3.73 23.52
CA PRO A 8 20.67 3.79 22.10
C PRO A 8 19.14 3.83 22.02
N LEU A 9 18.59 4.77 21.26
CA LEU A 9 17.19 4.74 20.85
C LEU A 9 16.98 3.38 20.18
N ILE A 10 16.24 2.49 20.84
CA ILE A 10 15.79 1.24 20.24
C ILE A 10 14.98 1.67 19.03
N ALA A 11 15.48 1.38 17.83
CA ALA A 11 14.70 1.57 16.61
C ALA A 11 13.40 0.82 16.83
N THR A 12 12.28 1.53 16.80
CA THR A 12 10.95 0.92 17.04
C THR A 12 10.75 -0.10 15.94
N GLU A 13 10.72 -1.38 16.30
CA GLU A 13 10.55 -2.46 15.34
C GLU A 13 9.19 -2.27 14.65
N ILE A 14 9.22 -2.18 13.32
CA ILE A 14 8.01 -2.05 12.52
C ILE A 14 7.42 -3.44 12.36
N ILE A 15 6.23 -3.67 12.92
CA ILE A 15 5.52 -4.93 12.80
C ILE A 15 4.47 -4.79 11.69
N TRP A 16 4.66 -5.52 10.61
CA TRP A 16 3.71 -5.62 9.52
C TRP A 16 2.60 -6.61 9.85
N GLN A 17 1.38 -6.24 9.52
CA GLN A 17 0.21 -7.10 9.65
C GLN A 17 -0.48 -7.20 8.29
N ASN A 18 -0.90 -8.42 7.93
CA ASN A 18 -1.68 -8.67 6.71
C ASN A 18 -2.94 -9.44 7.11
N LYS A 19 -4.10 -8.90 6.79
CA LYS A 19 -5.40 -9.43 7.22
C LYS A 19 -6.42 -9.36 6.09
N THR A 20 -7.32 -10.34 6.08
CA THR A 20 -8.57 -10.22 5.31
C THR A 20 -9.55 -9.29 6.04
N PHE A 21 -10.59 -8.82 5.33
CA PHE A 21 -11.62 -7.96 5.93
C PHE A 21 -12.22 -8.55 7.22
N SER A 22 -12.53 -9.85 7.22
CA SER A 22 -13.09 -10.52 8.39
C SER A 22 -12.14 -10.68 9.58
N GLN A 23 -10.84 -10.55 9.35
CA GLN A 23 -9.81 -10.60 10.39
C GLN A 23 -9.48 -9.24 10.98
N LEU A 24 -9.87 -8.14 10.30
CA LEU A 24 -9.66 -6.78 10.80
C LEU A 24 -10.51 -6.55 12.06
N THR A 25 -9.92 -5.94 13.07
CA THR A 25 -10.69 -5.36 14.17
C THR A 25 -11.39 -4.09 13.69
N THR A 26 -12.42 -3.67 14.40
CA THR A 26 -13.12 -2.40 14.12
C THR A 26 -12.15 -1.21 14.15
N HIS A 27 -11.19 -1.20 15.08
CA HIS A 27 -10.18 -0.17 15.18
C HIS A 27 -9.24 -0.16 13.96
N GLU A 28 -8.73 -1.31 13.55
CA GLU A 28 -7.87 -1.42 12.35
C GLU A 28 -8.61 -1.00 11.09
N LEU A 29 -9.87 -1.40 10.93
CA LEU A 29 -10.71 -0.96 9.81
C LEU A 29 -10.88 0.56 9.82
N TYR A 30 -11.20 1.15 10.96
CA TYR A 30 -11.34 2.59 11.09
C TYR A 30 -10.03 3.32 10.73
N ASP A 31 -8.89 2.86 11.27
CA ASP A 31 -7.58 3.46 11.06
C ASP A 31 -7.14 3.40 9.59
N LEU A 32 -7.33 2.26 8.93
CA LEU A 32 -6.96 2.14 7.50
C LEU A 32 -7.84 3.03 6.61
N LEU A 33 -9.15 3.11 6.87
CA LEU A 33 -10.04 3.98 6.11
C LEU A 33 -9.73 5.45 6.36
N LYS A 34 -9.45 5.82 7.62
CA LYS A 34 -9.04 7.18 7.98
C LYS A 34 -7.75 7.56 7.25
N LEU A 35 -6.72 6.71 7.27
CA LEU A 35 -5.45 6.97 6.58
C LEU A 35 -5.66 7.18 5.07
N ARG A 36 -6.46 6.33 4.43
CA ARG A 36 -6.79 6.44 3.01
C ARG A 36 -7.49 7.75 2.68
N ILE A 37 -8.52 8.12 3.44
CA ILE A 37 -9.29 9.33 3.22
C ILE A 37 -8.44 10.58 3.49
N ASP A 38 -7.67 10.61 4.57
CA ASP A 38 -6.81 11.75 4.92
C ASP A 38 -5.81 12.08 3.80
N ILE A 39 -5.28 11.07 3.12
CA ILE A 39 -4.26 11.27 2.07
C ILE A 39 -4.90 11.36 0.68
N PHE A 40 -5.70 10.40 0.27
CA PHE A 40 -6.22 10.34 -1.11
C PHE A 40 -7.30 11.39 -1.38
N VAL A 41 -8.15 11.67 -0.41
CA VAL A 41 -9.26 12.62 -0.58
C VAL A 41 -8.87 14.00 -0.07
N VAL A 42 -8.41 14.12 1.17
CA VAL A 42 -8.17 15.41 1.80
C VAL A 42 -6.85 16.03 1.30
N GLU A 43 -5.72 15.36 1.48
CA GLU A 43 -4.40 15.92 1.10
C GLU A 43 -4.28 16.11 -0.42
N GLN A 44 -4.70 15.13 -1.22
CA GLN A 44 -4.62 15.21 -2.69
C GLN A 44 -5.77 16.02 -3.32
N SER A 45 -6.74 16.47 -2.52
CA SER A 45 -7.91 17.23 -2.99
C SER A 45 -8.65 16.52 -4.13
N CYS A 46 -8.71 15.19 -4.07
CA CYS A 46 -9.35 14.34 -5.07
C CYS A 46 -10.65 13.77 -4.52
N PHE A 47 -11.78 14.27 -5.00
CA PHE A 47 -13.10 13.85 -4.52
C PHE A 47 -13.59 12.65 -5.32
N TYR A 48 -13.37 11.45 -4.79
CA TYR A 48 -13.82 10.20 -5.38
C TYR A 48 -14.29 9.23 -4.28
N PRO A 49 -15.11 8.23 -4.62
CA PRO A 49 -15.55 7.22 -3.66
C PRO A 49 -14.39 6.23 -3.38
N ASP A 50 -13.58 6.53 -2.35
CA ASP A 50 -12.42 5.70 -1.99
C ASP A 50 -12.83 4.29 -1.54
N LEU A 51 -13.93 4.17 -0.81
CA LEU A 51 -14.49 2.89 -0.43
C LEU A 51 -15.18 2.26 -1.62
N ASP A 52 -14.74 1.04 -1.95
CA ASP A 52 -15.38 0.16 -2.91
C ASP A 52 -15.65 -1.21 -2.24
N ASP A 53 -16.51 -2.03 -2.80
CA ASP A 53 -16.84 -3.32 -2.21
C ASP A 53 -15.70 -4.34 -2.30
N HIS A 54 -14.63 -4.03 -3.03
CA HIS A 54 -13.42 -4.87 -3.08
C HIS A 54 -12.72 -4.98 -1.73
N ASP A 55 -12.87 -4.00 -0.84
CA ASP A 55 -12.35 -4.08 0.53
C ASP A 55 -12.90 -5.29 1.29
N ARG A 56 -14.15 -5.67 1.01
CA ARG A 56 -14.87 -6.75 1.70
C ARG A 56 -14.74 -8.12 1.05
N HIS A 57 -14.07 -8.21 -0.10
CA HIS A 57 -13.91 -9.50 -0.79
C HIS A 57 -13.08 -10.47 0.07
N PRO A 58 -13.49 -11.74 0.20
CA PRO A 58 -12.86 -12.69 1.14
C PRO A 58 -11.37 -12.92 0.93
N GLN A 59 -10.86 -12.76 -0.29
CA GLN A 59 -9.45 -12.94 -0.63
C GLN A 59 -8.65 -11.63 -0.65
N THR A 60 -9.30 -10.48 -0.47
CA THR A 60 -8.59 -9.21 -0.38
C THR A 60 -7.69 -9.19 0.83
N GLN A 61 -6.44 -8.77 0.65
CA GLN A 61 -5.46 -8.66 1.71
C GLN A 61 -5.23 -7.18 2.03
N HIS A 62 -5.29 -6.85 3.31
CA HIS A 62 -5.02 -5.53 3.86
C HIS A 62 -3.69 -5.59 4.60
N LEU A 63 -2.64 -5.02 4.00
CA LEU A 63 -1.31 -4.94 4.59
C LEU A 63 -1.09 -3.56 5.20
N PHE A 64 -0.68 -3.53 6.46
CA PHE A 64 -0.47 -2.28 7.19
C PHE A 64 0.58 -2.44 8.31
N CYS A 65 1.05 -1.31 8.83
CA CYS A 65 1.85 -1.27 10.04
C CYS A 65 1.48 -0.09 10.94
N TYR A 66 1.79 -0.26 12.22
CA TYR A 66 1.68 0.79 13.22
C TYR A 66 3.06 1.22 13.71
N GLN A 67 3.21 2.51 13.96
CA GLN A 67 4.34 3.10 14.66
C GLN A 67 3.79 4.05 15.73
N HIS A 68 4.22 3.87 16.97
CA HIS A 68 3.75 4.69 18.10
C HIS A 68 2.21 4.79 18.22
N GLY A 69 1.51 3.70 17.95
CA GLY A 69 0.04 3.64 18.04
C GLY A 69 -0.72 4.30 16.88
N VAL A 70 -0.02 4.73 15.84
CA VAL A 70 -0.60 5.32 14.63
C VAL A 70 -0.36 4.40 13.44
N MET A 71 -1.39 4.13 12.62
CA MET A 71 -1.21 3.42 11.36
C MET A 71 -0.47 4.33 10.38
N THR A 72 0.75 3.93 9.99
CA THR A 72 1.64 4.77 9.19
C THR A 72 1.81 4.32 7.75
N ALA A 73 1.46 3.09 7.44
CA ALA A 73 1.53 2.57 6.08
C ALA A 73 0.40 1.57 5.82
N TYR A 74 -0.10 1.56 4.59
CA TYR A 74 -1.13 0.64 4.14
C TYR A 74 -1.03 0.39 2.64
N LEU A 75 -1.35 -0.82 2.20
CA LEU A 75 -1.70 -1.15 0.83
C LEU A 75 -2.76 -2.27 0.80
N ARG A 76 -3.43 -2.39 -0.33
CA ARG A 76 -4.44 -3.41 -0.58
C ARG A 76 -4.00 -4.31 -1.74
N ILE A 77 -4.10 -5.63 -1.55
CA ILE A 77 -3.88 -6.62 -2.59
C ILE A 77 -5.23 -7.23 -2.96
N LEU A 78 -5.59 -7.15 -4.23
CA LEU A 78 -6.84 -7.70 -4.76
C LEU A 78 -6.55 -8.95 -5.60
N PRO A 79 -7.35 -10.03 -5.44
CA PRO A 79 -7.25 -11.19 -6.30
C PRO A 79 -7.60 -10.85 -7.75
N LYS A 80 -7.18 -11.69 -8.69
CA LYS A 80 -7.59 -11.57 -10.08
C LYS A 80 -9.12 -11.68 -10.23
N GLY A 81 -9.64 -11.05 -11.27
CA GLY A 81 -11.07 -10.99 -11.55
C GLY A 81 -11.79 -9.78 -10.95
N LEU A 82 -11.18 -9.04 -10.02
CA LEU A 82 -11.77 -7.82 -9.46
C LEU A 82 -11.42 -6.56 -10.28
N THR A 83 -10.16 -6.21 -10.35
CA THR A 83 -9.71 -5.07 -11.17
C THR A 83 -9.25 -5.53 -12.55
N TYR A 84 -8.47 -6.59 -12.59
CA TYR A 84 -7.95 -7.19 -13.82
C TYR A 84 -8.33 -8.65 -13.90
N GLN A 85 -8.74 -9.09 -15.10
CA GLN A 85 -9.20 -10.47 -15.32
C GLN A 85 -8.13 -11.51 -15.00
N ASN A 86 -6.88 -11.22 -15.39
CA ASN A 86 -5.80 -12.21 -15.38
C ASN A 86 -4.65 -11.88 -14.41
N ASN A 87 -4.76 -10.78 -13.66
CA ASN A 87 -3.72 -10.33 -12.75
C ASN A 87 -4.29 -10.00 -11.38
N ILE A 88 -3.51 -10.24 -10.34
CA ILE A 88 -3.75 -9.60 -9.05
C ILE A 88 -3.35 -8.13 -9.14
N SER A 89 -3.85 -7.32 -8.21
CA SER A 89 -3.46 -5.92 -8.16
C SER A 89 -3.03 -5.48 -6.76
N ILE A 90 -2.08 -4.55 -6.71
CA ILE A 90 -1.77 -3.75 -5.54
C ILE A 90 -2.35 -2.36 -5.78
N GLY A 91 -3.06 -1.84 -4.80
CA GLY A 91 -3.61 -0.49 -4.84
C GLY A 91 -3.74 0.13 -3.46
N ARG A 92 -4.23 1.36 -3.42
CA ARG A 92 -4.37 2.11 -2.17
C ARG A 92 -3.06 2.21 -1.38
N VAL A 93 -1.93 2.30 -2.09
CA VAL A 93 -0.59 2.42 -1.48
C VAL A 93 -0.46 3.79 -0.84
N VAL A 94 -0.28 3.82 0.47
CA VAL A 94 -0.26 5.09 1.21
C VAL A 94 0.69 5.05 2.39
N ILE A 95 1.39 6.17 2.61
CA ILE A 95 2.22 6.44 3.78
C ILE A 95 1.67 7.68 4.47
N ALA A 96 1.44 7.60 5.77
CA ALA A 96 1.05 8.75 6.58
C ALA A 96 2.08 9.88 6.45
N SER A 97 1.62 11.14 6.39
CA SER A 97 2.51 12.29 6.22
C SER A 97 3.62 12.36 7.26
N CYS A 98 3.34 11.98 8.51
CA CYS A 98 4.31 11.96 9.61
C CYS A 98 5.41 10.88 9.48
N ALA A 99 5.25 9.92 8.57
CA ALA A 99 6.16 8.78 8.38
C ALA A 99 6.89 8.78 7.02
N ARG A 100 6.79 9.86 6.26
CA ARG A 100 7.48 10.00 4.96
C ARG A 100 8.95 10.34 5.10
N GLY A 101 9.72 10.08 4.05
CA GLY A 101 11.14 10.46 3.95
C GLY A 101 12.13 9.53 4.65
N ILE A 102 11.67 8.38 5.18
CA ILE A 102 12.50 7.39 5.87
C ILE A 102 12.56 6.03 5.16
N GLY A 103 12.09 5.95 3.91
CA GLY A 103 12.09 4.72 3.12
C GLY A 103 10.94 3.76 3.40
N LEU A 104 9.96 4.13 4.22
CA LEU A 104 8.84 3.26 4.60
C LEU A 104 8.00 2.83 3.39
N GLY A 105 7.86 3.69 2.36
CA GLY A 105 7.15 3.36 1.12
C GLY A 105 7.82 2.22 0.35
N HIS A 106 9.15 2.19 0.30
CA HIS A 106 9.89 1.09 -0.32
C HIS A 106 9.75 -0.21 0.48
N GLU A 107 9.76 -0.12 1.80
CA GLU A 107 9.57 -1.28 2.67
C GLU A 107 8.14 -1.82 2.56
N LEU A 108 7.12 -0.97 2.54
CA LEU A 108 5.73 -1.35 2.30
C LEU A 108 5.58 -2.14 0.99
N MET A 109 6.16 -1.65 -0.10
CA MET A 109 6.08 -2.33 -1.40
C MET A 109 6.82 -3.66 -1.37
N ARG A 110 8.01 -3.72 -0.77
CA ARG A 110 8.78 -4.95 -0.61
C ARG A 110 7.98 -6.03 0.14
N VAL A 111 7.40 -5.67 1.28
CA VAL A 111 6.56 -6.59 2.08
C VAL A 111 5.31 -6.98 1.30
N GLY A 112 4.65 -6.02 0.64
CA GLY A 112 3.48 -6.28 -0.20
C GLY A 112 3.74 -7.30 -1.29
N LEU A 113 4.88 -7.23 -1.96
CA LEU A 113 5.26 -8.20 -2.99
C LEU A 113 5.54 -9.60 -2.40
N VAL A 114 6.13 -9.68 -1.20
CA VAL A 114 6.28 -10.95 -0.48
C VAL A 114 4.91 -11.56 -0.16
N GLU A 115 3.96 -10.75 0.31
CA GLU A 115 2.60 -11.22 0.59
C GLU A 115 1.86 -11.64 -0.70
N CYS A 116 2.08 -10.96 -1.84
CA CYS A 116 1.56 -11.40 -3.13
C CYS A 116 2.04 -12.82 -3.47
N LEU A 117 3.34 -13.10 -3.34
CA LEU A 117 3.89 -14.43 -3.59
C LEU A 117 3.33 -15.49 -2.64
N LYS A 118 3.08 -15.13 -1.40
CA LYS A 118 2.56 -16.05 -0.38
C LYS A 118 1.11 -16.45 -0.65
N PHE A 119 0.25 -15.48 -0.98
CA PHE A 119 -1.19 -15.72 -1.16
C PHE A 119 -1.58 -16.02 -2.61
N PHE A 120 -0.79 -15.56 -3.58
CA PHE A 120 -1.06 -15.67 -5.02
C PHE A 120 0.22 -16.07 -5.78
N PRO A 121 0.81 -17.25 -5.49
CA PRO A 121 2.17 -17.61 -5.94
C PRO A 121 2.34 -17.72 -7.45
N ASN A 122 1.25 -17.90 -8.21
CA ASN A 122 1.27 -18.09 -9.65
C ASN A 122 0.76 -16.88 -10.45
N ASP A 123 0.45 -15.79 -9.76
CA ASP A 123 -0.21 -14.64 -10.38
C ASP A 123 0.78 -13.46 -10.55
N THR A 124 0.75 -12.84 -11.72
CA THR A 124 1.47 -11.59 -11.99
C THR A 124 0.73 -10.42 -11.34
N VAL A 125 1.48 -9.39 -10.95
CA VAL A 125 0.95 -8.20 -10.28
C VAL A 125 0.82 -7.07 -11.27
N LYS A 126 -0.39 -6.53 -11.44
CA LYS A 126 -0.65 -5.35 -12.26
C LYS A 126 -1.10 -4.18 -11.38
N ILE A 127 -0.61 -2.99 -11.70
CA ILE A 127 -0.98 -1.76 -10.99
C ILE A 127 -1.36 -0.66 -11.97
N SER A 128 -2.22 0.25 -11.50
CA SER A 128 -2.46 1.56 -12.08
C SER A 128 -1.68 2.56 -11.26
N ALA A 129 -0.54 2.99 -11.75
CA ALA A 129 0.39 3.86 -11.05
C ALA A 129 0.23 5.31 -11.50
N GLN A 130 0.29 6.27 -10.58
CA GLN A 130 0.45 7.67 -10.96
C GLN A 130 1.76 7.80 -11.76
N GLU A 131 1.71 8.47 -12.91
CA GLU A 131 2.82 8.48 -13.86
C GLU A 131 4.13 9.00 -13.26
N HIS A 132 4.07 10.01 -12.38
CA HIS A 132 5.26 10.56 -11.73
C HIS A 132 5.96 9.57 -10.77
N LEU A 133 5.31 8.45 -10.41
CA LEU A 133 5.86 7.40 -9.56
C LEU A 133 6.46 6.23 -10.35
N GLU A 134 6.55 6.31 -11.67
CA GLU A 134 7.08 5.24 -12.52
C GLU A 134 8.45 4.74 -12.04
N LYS A 135 9.39 5.65 -11.76
CA LYS A 135 10.73 5.30 -11.28
C LYS A 135 10.71 4.59 -9.90
N TYR A 136 9.77 4.96 -9.04
CA TYR A 136 9.57 4.29 -7.75
C TYR A 136 9.17 2.83 -7.96
N TYR A 137 8.19 2.57 -8.83
CA TYR A 137 7.72 1.21 -9.10
C TYR A 137 8.73 0.39 -9.91
N ASN A 138 9.50 1.02 -10.80
CA ASN A 138 10.59 0.35 -11.53
C ASN A 138 11.63 -0.26 -10.58
N LYS A 139 11.94 0.40 -9.45
CA LYS A 139 12.86 -0.13 -8.43
C LYS A 139 12.34 -1.41 -7.76
N HIS A 140 11.05 -1.68 -7.84
CA HIS A 140 10.41 -2.89 -7.32
C HIS A 140 10.15 -3.94 -8.42
N GLY A 141 10.68 -3.74 -9.62
CA GLY A 141 10.58 -4.68 -10.73
C GLY A 141 9.30 -4.58 -11.56
N PHE A 142 8.56 -3.49 -11.42
CA PHE A 142 7.44 -3.19 -12.32
C PHE A 142 7.94 -2.56 -13.61
N GLU A 143 7.31 -2.92 -14.72
CA GLU A 143 7.56 -2.36 -16.04
C GLU A 143 6.27 -1.73 -16.59
N ARG A 144 6.42 -0.58 -17.25
CA ARG A 144 5.31 0.10 -17.91
C ARG A 144 4.75 -0.76 -19.05
N VAL A 145 3.44 -0.93 -19.09
CA VAL A 145 2.73 -1.73 -20.10
C VAL A 145 1.60 -0.96 -20.81
N SER A 146 1.43 0.33 -20.54
CA SER A 146 0.41 1.15 -21.19
C SER A 146 0.90 2.55 -21.50
N GLU A 147 0.20 3.22 -22.41
CA GLU A 147 0.26 4.67 -22.54
C GLU A 147 -0.33 5.34 -21.29
N MET A 148 -0.07 6.63 -21.12
CA MET A 148 -0.67 7.43 -20.07
C MET A 148 -2.18 7.58 -20.29
N TYR A 149 -2.95 7.49 -19.21
CA TYR A 149 -4.38 7.75 -19.16
C TYR A 149 -4.72 8.56 -17.91
N LEU A 150 -5.88 9.21 -17.93
CA LEU A 150 -6.37 9.94 -16.76
C LEU A 150 -7.26 9.02 -15.92
N GLU A 151 -7.00 8.98 -14.61
CA GLU A 151 -7.83 8.36 -13.59
C GLU A 151 -8.10 9.42 -12.51
N ASP A 152 -9.35 9.78 -12.32
CA ASP A 152 -9.75 10.90 -11.46
C ASP A 152 -8.96 12.20 -11.76
N ASP A 153 -8.79 12.52 -13.05
CA ASP A 153 -8.03 13.67 -13.57
C ASP A 153 -6.51 13.68 -13.23
N ILE A 154 -5.98 12.56 -12.74
CA ILE A 154 -4.55 12.39 -12.45
C ILE A 154 -3.92 11.47 -13.51
N PRO A 155 -2.75 11.86 -14.10
CA PRO A 155 -2.04 10.99 -15.04
C PRO A 155 -1.61 9.67 -14.41
N HIS A 156 -2.02 8.56 -15.01
CA HIS A 156 -1.68 7.19 -14.60
C HIS A 156 -1.10 6.38 -15.76
N ILE A 157 -0.39 5.34 -15.42
CA ILE A 157 0.12 4.33 -16.34
C ILE A 157 -0.14 2.92 -15.79
N GLY A 158 -0.40 1.97 -16.67
CA GLY A 158 -0.41 0.55 -16.32
C GLY A 158 1.01 0.02 -16.18
N MET A 159 1.28 -0.68 -15.09
CA MET A 159 2.56 -1.34 -14.88
C MET A 159 2.37 -2.80 -14.46
N LEU A 160 3.28 -3.67 -14.88
CA LEU A 160 3.22 -5.11 -14.63
C LEU A 160 4.53 -5.59 -13.98
N LYS A 161 4.41 -6.46 -13.00
CA LYS A 161 5.52 -7.22 -12.45
C LYS A 161 5.27 -8.71 -12.65
N THR A 162 6.17 -9.35 -13.37
CA THR A 162 6.31 -10.80 -13.45
C THR A 162 7.24 -11.31 -12.33
N HIS A 163 7.13 -12.59 -11.99
CA HIS A 163 7.99 -13.21 -10.96
C HIS A 163 9.42 -13.37 -11.44
#